data_5edce7ee0471749b547d81e8fe5b117e
#
_entry.id   5edce7ee0471749b547d81e8fe5b117e
#
_cell.length_a   1.000
_cell.length_b   1.000
_cell.length_c   1.000
_cell.angle_alpha   90.00
_cell.angle_beta   90.00
_cell.angle_gamma   90.00
#
_symmetry.space_group_name_H-M   'P 1'
#
loop_
_entity.id
_entity.type
_entity.pdbx_description
1 polymer ?
#
loop_
_entity_poly.entity_id
_entity_poly.type
_entity_poly.pdbx_seq_one_letter_code
_entity_poly.pdbx_strand_id
1 'polypeptide(L)'
;MSIKRNKNVDEIKMLIAETNRRLGIIHKGGGKKKLEKLSSQGKLSARERVKLLLDLNTRSFEIGAFSAEGMYENYGGAPAAGVVVVMGKVRDRMCIIVANDPTVKAGAWFPMTAKKNLRAQELAMENRIPILYLVDSAGVFLPMQDEIFPDKEHFGRIFRNNAVMSSHGIPQLSAVMGPCVAGGAYLPIMSDESIIVEETGSIFLAGSYLVKAAIGEDIDNETLGGAISQTQISGVIDHKVKNDEEAILTLRGIVDKLGETTKAGFNRNASLDPLNQDKLYERIPSGAEQYSMHSLLECIVDANSFIEYKKDFGKTLITSYARIDGWSVGIVANDRQIIKNAK
;
A
#
# COMPACT_ATOMS: atom_id res chain seq x y z
N MET A 1 -30.17 -18.70 -23.89
CA MET A 1 -29.69 -18.23 -22.57
C MET A 1 -30.84 -17.69 -21.77
N SER A 2 -30.97 -18.00 -20.47
CA SER A 2 -32.16 -17.59 -19.72
C SER A 2 -32.06 -16.09 -19.33
N ILE A 3 -33.21 -15.41 -19.31
CA ILE A 3 -33.36 -14.00 -18.89
C ILE A 3 -32.71 -13.79 -17.49
N LYS A 4 -32.81 -14.76 -16.58
CA LYS A 4 -32.21 -14.74 -15.25
C LYS A 4 -30.68 -14.64 -15.30
N ARG A 5 -30.01 -15.33 -16.22
CA ARG A 5 -28.55 -15.27 -16.40
C ARG A 5 -28.07 -13.88 -16.83
N ASN A 6 -28.78 -13.28 -17.79
CA ASN A 6 -28.44 -11.92 -18.24
C ASN A 6 -28.62 -10.90 -17.11
N LYS A 7 -29.70 -11.05 -16.31
CA LYS A 7 -29.94 -10.18 -15.16
C LYS A 7 -28.80 -10.24 -14.13
N ASN A 8 -28.30 -11.43 -13.78
CA ASN A 8 -27.16 -11.59 -12.88
C ASN A 8 -25.91 -10.90 -13.41
N VAL A 9 -25.60 -11.08 -14.70
CA VAL A 9 -24.45 -10.43 -15.34
C VAL A 9 -24.56 -8.91 -15.24
N ASP A 10 -25.73 -8.34 -15.51
CA ASP A 10 -25.96 -6.90 -15.44
C ASP A 10 -25.83 -6.37 -14.01
N GLU A 11 -26.38 -7.07 -13.01
CA GLU A 11 -26.27 -6.69 -11.60
C GLU A 11 -24.81 -6.71 -11.11
N ILE A 12 -24.02 -7.72 -11.45
CA ILE A 12 -22.59 -7.77 -11.12
C ILE A 12 -21.82 -6.65 -11.80
N LYS A 13 -22.09 -6.36 -13.08
CA LYS A 13 -21.46 -5.24 -13.78
C LYS A 13 -21.79 -3.89 -13.13
N MET A 14 -23.02 -3.71 -12.66
CA MET A 14 -23.40 -2.50 -11.92
C MET A 14 -22.64 -2.36 -10.60
N LEU A 15 -22.48 -3.44 -9.83
CA LEU A 15 -21.70 -3.44 -8.58
C LEU A 15 -20.22 -3.11 -8.84
N ILE A 16 -19.64 -3.67 -9.89
CA ILE A 16 -18.26 -3.36 -10.30
C ILE A 16 -18.14 -1.90 -10.73
N ALA A 17 -19.09 -1.37 -11.51
CA ALA A 17 -19.10 0.03 -11.92
C ALA A 17 -19.18 0.98 -10.72
N GLU A 18 -20.03 0.67 -9.74
CA GLU A 18 -20.14 1.46 -8.50
C GLU A 18 -18.84 1.38 -7.67
N THR A 19 -18.25 0.19 -7.54
CA THR A 19 -16.94 0.01 -6.87
C THR A 19 -15.86 0.85 -7.53
N ASN A 20 -15.78 0.82 -8.85
CA ASN A 20 -14.82 1.62 -9.62
C ASN A 20 -15.10 3.13 -9.49
N ARG A 21 -16.36 3.55 -9.44
CA ARG A 21 -16.73 4.93 -9.19
C ARG A 21 -16.22 5.42 -7.80
N ARG A 22 -16.45 4.62 -6.75
CA ARG A 22 -15.97 4.92 -5.39
C ARG A 22 -14.45 4.97 -5.36
N LEU A 23 -13.78 4.01 -5.97
CA LEU A 23 -12.32 3.99 -6.10
C LEU A 23 -11.80 5.27 -6.79
N GLY A 24 -12.46 5.71 -7.87
CA GLY A 24 -12.15 6.96 -8.54
C GLY A 24 -12.29 8.23 -7.67
N ILE A 25 -13.18 8.21 -6.66
CA ILE A 25 -13.28 9.28 -5.66
C ILE A 25 -12.11 9.21 -4.68
N ILE A 26 -11.82 8.02 -4.15
CA ILE A 26 -10.70 7.78 -3.21
C ILE A 26 -9.37 8.19 -3.85
N HIS A 27 -9.18 7.93 -5.14
CA HIS A 27 -7.96 8.28 -5.87
C HIS A 27 -7.71 9.79 -5.99
N LYS A 28 -8.73 10.63 -5.75
CA LYS A 28 -8.57 12.09 -5.70
C LYS A 28 -8.01 12.60 -4.36
N GLY A 29 -7.78 11.70 -3.40
CA GLY A 29 -7.24 12.03 -2.08
C GLY A 29 -8.05 13.14 -1.39
N GLY A 30 -7.40 14.21 -0.98
CA GLY A 30 -8.05 15.39 -0.37
C GLY A 30 -8.83 16.27 -1.32
N GLY A 31 -8.96 15.89 -2.62
CA GLY A 31 -9.78 16.56 -3.63
C GLY A 31 -9.02 17.55 -4.50
N LYS A 32 -9.68 17.98 -5.59
CA LYS A 32 -9.10 18.77 -6.68
C LYS A 32 -8.35 20.03 -6.21
N LYS A 33 -8.94 20.82 -5.34
CA LYS A 33 -8.32 22.06 -4.84
C LYS A 33 -6.99 21.83 -4.13
N LYS A 34 -6.88 20.73 -3.37
CA LYS A 34 -5.65 20.40 -2.66
C LYS A 34 -4.59 19.83 -3.60
N LEU A 35 -4.98 19.08 -4.61
CA LEU A 35 -4.07 18.63 -5.68
C LEU A 35 -3.52 19.82 -6.47
N GLU A 36 -4.36 20.79 -6.84
CA GLU A 36 -3.94 22.02 -7.51
C GLU A 36 -2.96 22.85 -6.65
N LYS A 37 -3.23 22.95 -5.34
CA LYS A 37 -2.31 23.59 -4.40
C LYS A 37 -0.97 22.88 -4.32
N LEU A 38 -0.97 21.54 -4.28
CA LEU A 38 0.25 20.75 -4.24
C LEU A 38 1.10 20.96 -5.51
N SER A 39 0.45 20.91 -6.66
CA SER A 39 1.10 21.18 -7.96
C SER A 39 1.66 22.60 -8.06
N SER A 40 0.97 23.62 -7.51
CA SER A 40 1.48 25.00 -7.48
C SER A 40 2.73 25.18 -6.59
N GLN A 41 3.02 24.23 -5.73
CA GLN A 41 4.22 24.15 -4.91
C GLN A 41 5.35 23.35 -5.58
N GLY A 42 5.18 22.94 -6.85
CA GLY A 42 6.16 22.12 -7.57
C GLY A 42 6.23 20.66 -7.09
N LYS A 43 5.22 20.20 -6.34
CA LYS A 43 5.20 18.84 -5.76
C LYS A 43 4.27 17.92 -6.55
N LEU A 44 4.66 16.67 -6.67
CA LEU A 44 3.81 15.60 -7.21
C LEU A 44 2.85 15.07 -6.13
N SER A 45 1.67 14.61 -6.54
CA SER A 45 0.78 13.87 -5.65
C SER A 45 1.37 12.50 -5.30
N ALA A 46 0.93 11.89 -4.18
CA ALA A 46 1.37 10.56 -3.78
C ALA A 46 1.22 9.52 -4.90
N ARG A 47 0.13 9.58 -5.65
CA ARG A 47 -0.11 8.64 -6.76
C ARG A 47 0.76 8.88 -7.98
N GLU A 48 1.09 10.13 -8.28
CA GLU A 48 2.05 10.47 -9.34
C GLU A 48 3.46 10.03 -8.97
N ARG A 49 3.89 10.25 -7.71
CA ARG A 49 5.15 9.74 -7.18
C ARG A 49 5.25 8.21 -7.31
N VAL A 50 4.22 7.49 -6.90
CA VAL A 50 4.16 6.02 -7.03
C VAL A 50 4.20 5.59 -8.48
N LYS A 51 3.43 6.25 -9.36
CA LYS A 51 3.39 5.94 -10.80
C LYS A 51 4.75 6.12 -11.49
N LEU A 52 5.50 7.17 -11.14
CA LEU A 52 6.83 7.41 -11.69
C LEU A 52 7.89 6.44 -11.14
N LEU A 53 7.70 5.97 -9.91
CA LEU A 53 8.61 5.01 -9.28
C LEU A 53 8.47 3.62 -9.87
N LEU A 54 7.26 3.20 -10.22
CA LEU A 54 6.97 1.89 -10.82
C LEU A 54 7.55 1.77 -12.23
N ASP A 55 7.85 0.54 -12.62
CA ASP A 55 8.24 0.22 -13.98
C ASP A 55 7.05 0.31 -14.94
N LEU A 56 7.29 0.86 -16.12
CA LEU A 56 6.26 0.98 -17.16
C LEU A 56 5.78 -0.42 -17.58
N ASN A 57 4.48 -0.53 -17.86
CA ASN A 57 3.83 -1.73 -18.38
C ASN A 57 3.94 -2.96 -17.44
N THR A 58 4.21 -2.75 -16.15
CA THR A 58 4.16 -3.80 -15.15
C THR A 58 2.87 -3.75 -14.35
N ARG A 59 2.41 -4.93 -13.90
CA ARG A 59 1.26 -5.00 -13.00
C ARG A 59 1.68 -4.50 -11.61
N SER A 60 0.81 -3.71 -11.00
CA SER A 60 0.94 -3.28 -9.61
C SER A 60 -0.37 -3.52 -8.87
N PHE A 61 -0.29 -3.65 -7.57
CA PHE A 61 -1.45 -3.89 -6.72
C PHE A 61 -1.49 -2.88 -5.57
N GLU A 62 -2.55 -2.07 -5.50
CA GLU A 62 -2.76 -1.16 -4.37
C GLU A 62 -3.38 -1.92 -3.19
N ILE A 63 -2.71 -1.85 -2.04
CA ILE A 63 -3.11 -2.53 -0.81
C ILE A 63 -4.00 -1.60 -0.01
N GLY A 64 -5.21 -2.06 0.32
CA GLY A 64 -6.14 -1.31 1.15
C GLY A 64 -6.57 0.04 0.55
N ALA A 65 -6.91 0.10 -0.73
CA ALA A 65 -7.38 1.32 -1.39
C ALA A 65 -8.63 1.91 -0.69
N PHE A 66 -9.53 1.07 -0.18
CA PHE A 66 -10.74 1.45 0.55
C PHE A 66 -10.53 1.62 2.06
N SER A 67 -9.28 1.55 2.56
CA SER A 67 -9.01 1.75 3.99
C SER A 67 -9.50 3.12 4.46
N ALA A 68 -10.17 3.14 5.62
CA ALA A 68 -10.78 4.31 6.23
C ALA A 68 -11.95 4.95 5.44
N GLU A 69 -12.50 4.27 4.43
CA GLU A 69 -13.72 4.76 3.77
C GLU A 69 -14.89 4.80 4.77
N GLY A 70 -15.59 5.93 4.83
CA GLY A 70 -16.66 6.17 5.82
C GLY A 70 -16.18 6.38 7.25
N MET A 71 -14.84 6.44 7.48
CA MET A 71 -14.26 6.73 8.79
C MET A 71 -13.78 8.19 8.86
N TYR A 72 -13.72 8.72 10.09
CA TYR A 72 -13.19 10.07 10.38
C TYR A 72 -13.94 11.22 9.68
N GLU A 73 -15.23 11.05 9.39
CA GLU A 73 -16.04 12.04 8.68
C GLU A 73 -16.13 13.38 9.42
N ASN A 74 -16.17 13.35 10.76
CA ASN A 74 -16.12 14.55 11.62
C ASN A 74 -14.84 15.38 11.40
N TYR A 75 -13.80 14.78 10.85
CA TYR A 75 -12.54 15.44 10.50
C TYR A 75 -12.40 15.65 8.98
N GLY A 76 -13.45 15.34 8.20
CA GLY A 76 -13.43 15.44 6.73
C GLY A 76 -12.88 14.24 6.00
N GLY A 77 -12.87 13.08 6.68
CA GLY A 77 -12.46 11.79 6.11
C GLY A 77 -10.97 11.62 5.93
N ALA A 78 -10.56 10.37 5.68
CA ALA A 78 -9.17 10.00 5.36
C ALA A 78 -9.15 8.96 4.22
N PRO A 79 -9.42 9.37 2.96
CA PRO A 79 -9.42 8.44 1.81
C PRO A 79 -8.08 7.70 1.71
N ALA A 80 -8.17 6.40 1.43
CA ALA A 80 -7.04 5.46 1.45
C ALA A 80 -6.23 5.48 2.77
N ALA A 81 -6.85 5.89 3.89
CA ALA A 81 -6.20 6.12 5.18
C ALA A 81 -5.09 7.20 5.14
N GLY A 82 -5.13 8.14 4.20
CA GLY A 82 -4.08 9.17 4.03
C GLY A 82 -2.72 8.65 3.57
N VAL A 83 -2.64 7.39 3.14
CA VAL A 83 -1.40 6.76 2.65
C VAL A 83 -1.68 5.78 1.52
N VAL A 84 -0.96 5.92 0.42
CA VAL A 84 -1.02 5.00 -0.74
C VAL A 84 0.02 3.91 -0.54
N VAL A 85 -0.42 2.65 -0.51
CA VAL A 85 0.48 1.50 -0.40
C VAL A 85 0.33 0.64 -1.64
N VAL A 86 1.43 0.37 -2.32
CA VAL A 86 1.44 -0.39 -3.58
C VAL A 86 2.53 -1.45 -3.54
N MET A 87 2.18 -2.66 -4.00
CA MET A 87 3.15 -3.68 -4.36
C MET A 87 3.35 -3.63 -5.88
N GLY A 88 4.58 -3.49 -6.33
CA GLY A 88 4.89 -3.41 -7.75
C GLY A 88 6.37 -3.47 -8.06
N LYS A 89 6.73 -3.51 -9.33
CA LYS A 89 8.12 -3.58 -9.75
C LYS A 89 8.78 -2.21 -9.87
N VAL A 90 9.99 -2.12 -9.35
CA VAL A 90 10.91 -1.01 -9.53
C VAL A 90 12.25 -1.61 -9.98
N ARG A 91 12.73 -1.30 -11.18
CA ARG A 91 13.92 -1.92 -11.79
C ARG A 91 13.84 -3.45 -11.77
N ASP A 92 12.70 -3.97 -12.26
CA ASP A 92 12.35 -5.40 -12.27
C ASP A 92 12.31 -6.11 -10.92
N ARG A 93 12.57 -5.39 -9.83
CA ARG A 93 12.50 -5.89 -8.47
C ARG A 93 11.13 -5.59 -7.86
N MET A 94 10.49 -6.60 -7.29
CA MET A 94 9.26 -6.42 -6.51
C MET A 94 9.58 -5.63 -5.25
N CYS A 95 8.80 -4.58 -5.01
CA CYS A 95 8.93 -3.69 -3.85
C CYS A 95 7.56 -3.39 -3.24
N ILE A 96 7.54 -3.07 -1.95
CA ILE A 96 6.43 -2.37 -1.31
C ILE A 96 6.74 -0.87 -1.35
N ILE A 97 5.80 -0.07 -1.83
CA ILE A 97 5.90 1.39 -1.89
C ILE A 97 4.86 1.98 -0.96
N VAL A 98 5.28 2.87 -0.08
CA VAL A 98 4.43 3.55 0.90
C VAL A 98 4.56 5.05 0.69
N ALA A 99 3.50 5.71 0.26
CA ALA A 99 3.51 7.15 -0.03
C ALA A 99 2.45 7.87 0.81
N ASN A 100 2.86 8.77 1.70
CA ASN A 100 1.93 9.65 2.39
C ASN A 100 1.20 10.53 1.38
N ASP A 101 -0.09 10.76 1.60
CA ASP A 101 -0.89 11.69 0.79
C ASP A 101 -1.00 13.06 1.49
N PRO A 102 -0.19 14.05 1.13
CA PRO A 102 -0.22 15.36 1.78
C PRO A 102 -1.53 16.12 1.52
N THR A 103 -2.33 15.70 0.55
CA THR A 103 -3.65 16.27 0.32
C THR A 103 -4.68 15.85 1.38
N VAL A 104 -4.40 14.76 2.11
CA VAL A 104 -5.23 14.24 3.20
C VAL A 104 -4.63 14.68 4.54
N LYS A 105 -5.15 15.77 5.11
CA LYS A 105 -4.70 16.34 6.41
C LYS A 105 -3.18 16.53 6.50
N ALA A 106 -2.56 17.03 5.43
CA ALA A 106 -1.10 17.20 5.32
C ALA A 106 -0.31 15.90 5.59
N GLY A 107 -0.83 14.77 5.17
CA GLY A 107 -0.21 13.46 5.40
C GLY A 107 -0.20 13.00 6.86
N ALA A 108 -1.05 13.58 7.71
CA ALA A 108 -1.15 13.21 9.12
C ALA A 108 -1.60 11.76 9.31
N TRP A 109 -1.11 11.12 10.36
CA TRP A 109 -1.39 9.72 10.67
C TRP A 109 -2.62 9.58 11.55
N PHE A 110 -3.63 8.92 11.03
CA PHE A 110 -4.77 8.39 11.75
C PHE A 110 -4.46 6.97 12.26
N PRO A 111 -5.24 6.40 13.19
CA PRO A 111 -5.08 4.99 13.60
C PRO A 111 -5.07 4.03 12.41
N MET A 112 -5.92 4.26 11.41
CA MET A 112 -5.95 3.41 10.21
C MET A 112 -4.72 3.61 9.32
N THR A 113 -4.11 4.81 9.29
CA THR A 113 -2.84 5.06 8.60
C THR A 113 -1.73 4.18 9.19
N ALA A 114 -1.64 4.14 10.52
CA ALA A 114 -0.66 3.31 11.22
C ALA A 114 -0.86 1.81 10.93
N LYS A 115 -2.10 1.31 11.00
CA LYS A 115 -2.44 -0.09 10.66
C LYS A 115 -2.05 -0.44 9.23
N LYS A 116 -2.29 0.45 8.28
CA LYS A 116 -1.95 0.23 6.87
C LYS A 116 -0.44 0.21 6.64
N ASN A 117 0.32 1.07 7.32
CA ASN A 117 1.78 1.03 7.30
C ASN A 117 2.33 -0.26 7.91
N LEU A 118 1.78 -0.71 9.04
CA LEU A 118 2.14 -2.01 9.65
C LEU A 118 1.94 -3.15 8.65
N ARG A 119 0.80 -3.18 7.96
CA ARG A 119 0.54 -4.21 6.95
C ARG A 119 1.54 -4.14 5.79
N ALA A 120 1.95 -2.94 5.37
CA ALA A 120 2.99 -2.77 4.35
C ALA A 120 4.33 -3.37 4.81
N GLN A 121 4.75 -3.11 6.05
CA GLN A 121 5.96 -3.68 6.63
C GLN A 121 5.88 -5.21 6.78
N GLU A 122 4.74 -5.74 7.24
CA GLU A 122 4.51 -7.18 7.32
C GLU A 122 4.69 -7.85 5.95
N LEU A 123 4.08 -7.29 4.91
CA LEU A 123 4.19 -7.81 3.54
C LEU A 123 5.64 -7.76 3.04
N ALA A 124 6.38 -6.70 3.34
CA ALA A 124 7.80 -6.61 3.01
C ALA A 124 8.62 -7.71 3.71
N MET A 125 8.36 -7.95 5.00
CA MET A 125 9.04 -8.99 5.79
C MET A 125 8.67 -10.40 5.33
N GLU A 126 7.37 -10.68 5.14
CA GLU A 126 6.87 -11.98 4.71
C GLU A 126 7.43 -12.39 3.34
N ASN A 127 7.56 -11.43 2.44
CA ASN A 127 8.06 -11.67 1.07
C ASN A 127 9.55 -11.39 0.90
N ARG A 128 10.24 -10.88 1.92
CA ARG A 128 11.65 -10.46 1.88
C ARG A 128 11.97 -9.53 0.71
N ILE A 129 11.11 -8.54 0.50
CA ILE A 129 11.24 -7.54 -0.57
C ILE A 129 11.49 -6.15 0.00
N PRO A 130 12.19 -5.27 -0.73
CA PRO A 130 12.44 -3.90 -0.29
C PRO A 130 11.15 -3.13 -0.03
N ILE A 131 11.20 -2.22 0.95
CA ILE A 131 10.16 -1.23 1.20
C ILE A 131 10.69 0.18 0.92
N LEU A 132 9.92 0.96 0.16
CA LEU A 132 10.25 2.31 -0.28
C LEU A 132 9.26 3.30 0.31
N TYR A 133 9.73 4.22 1.14
CA TYR A 133 8.91 5.24 1.79
C TYR A 133 9.03 6.58 1.06
N LEU A 134 7.92 7.12 0.57
CA LEU A 134 7.81 8.47 0.01
C LEU A 134 7.12 9.34 1.08
N VAL A 135 7.92 10.01 1.90
CA VAL A 135 7.45 10.61 3.14
C VAL A 135 7.12 12.08 2.95
N ASP A 136 5.89 12.44 3.31
CA ASP A 136 5.36 13.80 3.27
C ASP A 136 4.25 13.88 4.33
N SER A 137 4.62 14.11 5.60
CA SER A 137 3.73 13.86 6.74
C SER A 137 3.91 14.86 7.87
N ALA A 138 2.82 15.49 8.25
CA ALA A 138 2.75 16.35 9.44
C ALA A 138 2.85 15.59 10.79
N GLY A 139 3.11 14.28 10.76
CA GLY A 139 3.17 13.44 11.96
C GLY A 139 1.81 12.90 12.38
N VAL A 140 1.62 12.68 13.68
CA VAL A 140 0.36 12.16 14.23
C VAL A 140 -0.78 13.15 14.05
N PHE A 141 -1.97 12.66 13.71
CA PHE A 141 -3.19 13.47 13.75
C PHE A 141 -3.54 13.80 15.21
N LEU A 142 -3.20 15.01 15.65
CA LEU A 142 -3.22 15.42 17.06
C LEU A 142 -4.53 15.13 17.81
N PRO A 143 -5.74 15.30 17.20
CA PRO A 143 -6.97 14.95 17.89
C PRO A 143 -7.15 13.49 18.27
N MET A 144 -6.32 12.59 17.71
CA MET A 144 -6.35 11.14 17.96
C MET A 144 -4.97 10.60 18.38
N GLN A 145 -4.13 11.45 18.92
CA GLN A 145 -2.75 11.07 19.28
C GLN A 145 -2.68 9.97 20.34
N ASP A 146 -3.63 9.93 21.24
CA ASP A 146 -3.76 8.91 22.29
C ASP A 146 -4.05 7.51 21.74
N GLU A 147 -4.67 7.42 20.55
CA GLU A 147 -4.91 6.16 19.87
C GLU A 147 -3.73 5.66 19.02
N ILE A 148 -2.77 6.53 18.68
CA ILE A 148 -1.68 6.21 17.73
C ILE A 148 -0.35 6.14 18.44
N PHE A 149 -0.16 7.09 19.35
CA PHE A 149 1.13 7.33 19.97
C PHE A 149 1.45 6.22 20.99
N PRO A 150 1.96 6.06 21.93
CA PRO A 150 3.15 5.47 22.50
C PRO A 150 3.03 3.98 22.87
N ASP A 151 2.08 3.27 22.35
CA ASP A 151 1.91 1.84 22.67
C ASP A 151 2.90 0.97 21.84
N LYS A 152 3.02 -0.29 22.23
CA LYS A 152 3.76 -1.31 21.45
C LYS A 152 3.22 -1.50 20.03
N GLU A 153 1.94 -1.20 19.81
CA GLU A 153 1.32 -1.19 18.49
C GLU A 153 1.54 0.16 17.79
N HIS A 154 0.98 0.35 16.61
CA HIS A 154 1.11 1.53 15.78
C HIS A 154 2.57 2.00 15.66
N PHE A 155 2.93 3.18 16.11
CA PHE A 155 4.30 3.71 15.95
C PHE A 155 5.36 2.86 16.64
N GLY A 156 5.10 2.36 17.83
CA GLY A 156 6.06 1.49 18.52
C GLY A 156 6.37 0.23 17.70
N ARG A 157 5.34 -0.39 17.13
CA ARG A 157 5.50 -1.56 16.27
C ARG A 157 6.19 -1.22 14.94
N ILE A 158 5.87 -0.06 14.34
CA ILE A 158 6.49 0.40 13.10
C ILE A 158 8.00 0.59 13.31
N PHE A 159 8.43 1.27 14.36
CA PHE A 159 9.84 1.48 14.66
C PHE A 159 10.57 0.17 14.95
N ARG A 160 9.94 -0.71 15.73
CA ARG A 160 10.48 -2.05 15.94
C ARG A 160 10.65 -2.81 14.63
N ASN A 161 9.67 -2.75 13.75
CA ASN A 161 9.72 -3.44 12.45
C ASN A 161 10.83 -2.88 11.57
N ASN A 162 11.09 -1.55 11.58
CA ASN A 162 12.24 -0.98 10.86
C ASN A 162 13.55 -1.64 11.32
N ALA A 163 13.79 -1.73 12.61
CA ALA A 163 14.98 -2.38 13.15
C ALA A 163 15.04 -3.87 12.80
N VAL A 164 13.91 -4.58 12.87
CA VAL A 164 13.82 -6.01 12.50
C VAL A 164 14.10 -6.21 11.02
N MET A 165 13.53 -5.38 10.14
CA MET A 165 13.77 -5.47 8.70
C MET A 165 15.24 -5.28 8.36
N SER A 166 15.90 -4.25 8.91
CA SER A 166 17.35 -4.05 8.74
C SER A 166 18.16 -5.24 9.24
N SER A 167 17.83 -5.81 10.41
CA SER A 167 18.52 -6.99 10.94
C SER A 167 18.36 -8.23 10.06
N HIS A 168 17.29 -8.32 9.28
CA HIS A 168 17.02 -9.40 8.34
C HIS A 168 17.55 -9.12 6.92
N GLY A 169 18.22 -7.98 6.71
CA GLY A 169 18.72 -7.56 5.40
C GLY A 169 17.61 -7.24 4.40
N ILE A 170 16.46 -6.79 4.87
CA ILE A 170 15.36 -6.33 4.01
C ILE A 170 15.55 -4.83 3.78
N PRO A 171 15.90 -4.38 2.56
CA PRO A 171 16.23 -2.99 2.31
C PRO A 171 15.06 -2.04 2.55
N GLN A 172 15.34 -0.96 3.24
CA GLN A 172 14.40 0.13 3.52
C GLN A 172 14.99 1.42 2.95
N LEU A 173 14.34 1.99 1.95
CA LEU A 173 14.77 3.22 1.31
C LEU A 173 13.71 4.30 1.52
N SER A 174 14.12 5.53 1.72
CA SER A 174 13.18 6.62 1.93
C SER A 174 13.51 7.86 1.11
N ALA A 175 12.48 8.61 0.73
CA ALA A 175 12.59 9.94 0.16
C ALA A 175 11.70 10.91 0.96
N VAL A 176 12.31 11.93 1.50
CA VAL A 176 11.68 13.05 2.21
C VAL A 176 11.26 14.09 1.17
N MET A 177 9.98 14.08 0.82
CA MET A 177 9.41 14.87 -0.28
C MET A 177 8.47 15.97 0.23
N GLY A 178 8.49 16.22 1.52
CA GLY A 178 7.73 17.23 2.22
C GLY A 178 8.12 17.29 3.68
N PRO A 179 7.43 18.10 4.50
CA PRO A 179 7.68 18.12 5.93
C PRO A 179 7.50 16.73 6.56
N CYS A 180 8.49 16.31 7.36
CA CYS A 180 8.45 15.10 8.16
C CYS A 180 8.59 15.49 9.62
N VAL A 181 7.47 15.44 10.36
CA VAL A 181 7.40 15.98 11.72
C VAL A 181 7.23 14.86 12.74
N ALA A 182 7.92 14.97 13.85
CA ALA A 182 7.83 14.09 15.02
C ALA A 182 7.90 12.60 14.64
N GLY A 183 6.86 11.82 14.93
CA GLY A 183 6.81 10.37 14.60
C GLY A 183 7.00 10.06 13.12
N GLY A 184 6.57 10.94 12.21
CA GLY A 184 6.77 10.78 10.77
C GLY A 184 8.23 10.92 10.33
N ALA A 185 9.06 11.61 11.11
CA ALA A 185 10.49 11.78 10.85
C ALA A 185 11.30 10.49 11.09
N TYR A 186 10.82 9.59 11.92
CA TYR A 186 11.55 8.35 12.24
C TYR A 186 11.66 7.40 11.04
N LEU A 187 10.65 7.34 10.17
CA LEU A 187 10.70 6.46 9.00
C LEU A 187 11.93 6.72 8.11
N PRO A 188 12.19 7.95 7.65
CA PRO A 188 13.40 8.22 6.86
C PRO A 188 14.69 8.00 7.65
N ILE A 189 14.73 8.41 8.92
CA ILE A 189 15.96 8.31 9.73
C ILE A 189 16.30 6.84 10.05
N MET A 190 15.31 5.98 10.19
CA MET A 190 15.50 4.55 10.45
C MET A 190 15.60 3.70 9.17
N SER A 191 15.50 4.28 7.99
CA SER A 191 15.75 3.61 6.73
C SER A 191 17.23 3.35 6.53
N ASP A 192 17.56 2.35 5.70
CA ASP A 192 18.97 2.00 5.42
C ASP A 192 19.65 3.03 4.53
N GLU A 193 18.86 3.74 3.68
CA GLU A 193 19.34 4.84 2.85
C GLU A 193 18.21 5.85 2.62
N SER A 194 18.53 7.14 2.65
CA SER A 194 17.55 8.22 2.67
C SER A 194 17.92 9.37 1.74
N ILE A 195 16.88 9.98 1.15
CA ILE A 195 16.98 11.10 0.19
C ILE A 195 16.12 12.25 0.73
N ILE A 196 16.53 13.48 0.51
CA ILE A 196 15.75 14.68 0.81
C ILE A 196 15.66 15.61 -0.39
N VAL A 197 14.47 16.13 -0.66
CA VAL A 197 14.22 17.13 -1.70
C VAL A 197 14.49 18.53 -1.13
N GLU A 198 15.31 19.33 -1.83
CA GLU A 198 15.59 20.72 -1.45
C GLU A 198 14.29 21.54 -1.36
N GLU A 199 14.25 22.52 -0.48
CA GLU A 199 13.17 23.49 -0.28
C GLU A 199 11.82 22.90 0.14
N THR A 200 11.48 21.70 -0.26
CA THR A 200 10.19 21.06 0.06
C THR A 200 10.30 20.01 1.16
N GLY A 201 11.39 19.26 1.20
CA GLY A 201 11.67 18.25 2.22
C GLY A 201 12.27 18.85 3.47
N SER A 202 11.80 18.44 4.64
CA SER A 202 12.40 18.81 5.92
C SER A 202 12.12 17.75 6.98
N ILE A 203 13.05 17.59 7.91
CA ILE A 203 12.95 16.64 9.02
C ILE A 203 13.24 17.37 10.31
N PHE A 204 12.30 17.34 11.25
CA PHE A 204 12.48 17.86 12.58
C PHE A 204 11.54 17.21 13.60
N LEU A 205 11.95 17.15 14.84
CA LEU A 205 11.12 16.68 15.93
C LEU A 205 9.98 17.69 16.21
N ALA A 206 10.33 18.98 16.24
CA ALA A 206 9.41 20.09 16.40
C ALA A 206 9.72 21.16 15.35
N GLY A 207 8.72 21.57 14.57
CA GLY A 207 8.90 22.62 13.55
C GLY A 207 9.20 23.99 14.15
N SER A 208 9.65 24.92 13.31
CA SER A 208 10.07 26.29 13.69
C SER A 208 9.06 27.02 14.59
N TYR A 209 7.78 26.84 14.36
CA TYR A 209 6.73 27.44 15.18
C TYR A 209 6.76 26.97 16.64
N LEU A 210 6.98 25.67 16.87
CA LEU A 210 7.09 25.11 18.22
C LEU A 210 8.41 25.50 18.89
N VAL A 211 9.49 25.59 18.14
CA VAL A 211 10.79 26.08 18.62
C VAL A 211 10.66 27.51 19.13
N LYS A 212 10.03 28.40 18.34
CA LYS A 212 9.73 29.78 18.75
C LYS A 212 8.87 29.86 20.01
N ALA A 213 7.84 29.03 20.10
CA ALA A 213 6.96 28.99 21.27
C ALA A 213 7.65 28.46 22.54
N ALA A 214 8.55 27.49 22.40
CA ALA A 214 9.19 26.79 23.51
C ALA A 214 10.42 27.56 24.06
N ILE A 215 11.26 28.11 23.20
CA ILE A 215 12.53 28.73 23.58
C ILE A 215 12.74 30.16 23.06
N GLY A 216 11.75 30.71 22.34
CA GLY A 216 11.79 32.09 21.81
C GLY A 216 12.69 32.29 20.59
N GLU A 217 13.30 31.23 20.06
CA GLU A 217 14.19 31.30 18.90
C GLU A 217 13.37 31.37 17.59
N ASP A 218 13.71 32.35 16.74
CA ASP A 218 13.09 32.54 15.45
C ASP A 218 13.99 31.91 14.36
N ILE A 219 13.64 30.71 13.93
CA ILE A 219 14.35 29.93 12.93
C ILE A 219 13.37 29.44 11.86
N ASP A 220 13.76 29.48 10.60
CA ASP A 220 12.95 28.92 9.52
C ASP A 220 13.11 27.40 9.42
N ASN A 221 12.14 26.73 8.76
CA ASN A 221 12.13 25.27 8.65
C ASN A 221 13.32 24.73 7.83
N GLU A 222 13.79 25.44 6.81
CA GLU A 222 14.93 25.01 5.99
C GLU A 222 16.22 25.01 6.79
N THR A 223 16.45 26.07 7.55
CA THR A 223 17.61 26.16 8.47
C THR A 223 17.52 25.14 9.60
N LEU A 224 16.32 24.93 10.14
CA LEU A 224 16.10 23.99 11.25
C LEU A 224 16.31 22.53 10.86
N GLY A 225 15.77 22.11 9.73
CA GLY A 225 15.78 20.70 9.33
C GLY A 225 15.62 20.44 7.84
N GLY A 226 15.97 21.42 7.00
CA GLY A 226 15.95 21.27 5.55
C GLY A 226 17.12 20.47 5.01
N ALA A 227 17.21 20.41 3.69
CA ALA A 227 18.11 19.53 2.99
C ALA A 227 19.61 19.77 3.35
N ILE A 228 20.04 21.03 3.43
CA ILE A 228 21.43 21.38 3.79
C ILE A 228 21.75 20.96 5.22
N SER A 229 20.85 21.27 6.16
CA SER A 229 21.02 20.92 7.56
C SER A 229 21.15 19.42 7.77
N GLN A 230 20.35 18.62 7.04
CA GLN A 230 20.31 17.17 7.21
C GLN A 230 21.39 16.41 6.44
N THR A 231 21.93 16.97 5.35
CA THR A 231 22.96 16.28 4.55
C THR A 231 24.38 16.76 4.82
N GLN A 232 24.57 18.07 5.10
CA GLN A 232 25.92 18.66 5.24
C GLN A 232 26.32 18.92 6.68
N ILE A 233 25.36 19.20 7.59
CA ILE A 233 25.64 19.53 8.97
C ILE A 233 25.49 18.31 9.88
N SER A 234 24.29 17.69 9.89
CA SER A 234 24.02 16.51 10.73
C SER A 234 24.49 15.20 10.10
N GLY A 235 24.47 15.10 8.77
CA GLY A 235 24.80 13.87 8.04
C GLY A 235 23.78 12.75 8.24
N VAL A 236 22.56 13.07 8.69
CA VAL A 236 21.52 12.07 8.96
C VAL A 236 20.85 11.57 7.68
N ILE A 237 20.85 12.39 6.64
CA ILE A 237 20.30 12.04 5.31
C ILE A 237 21.46 11.90 4.33
N ASP A 238 21.40 10.85 3.50
CA ASP A 238 22.49 10.43 2.62
C ASP A 238 22.54 11.23 1.31
N HIS A 239 21.39 11.57 0.72
CA HIS A 239 21.31 12.21 -0.58
C HIS A 239 20.41 13.45 -0.58
N LYS A 240 20.87 14.51 -1.26
CA LYS A 240 20.13 15.73 -1.50
C LYS A 240 19.82 15.85 -2.98
N VAL A 241 18.58 16.16 -3.32
CA VAL A 241 18.08 16.28 -4.70
C VAL A 241 17.19 17.51 -4.86
N LYS A 242 17.00 17.97 -6.10
CA LYS A 242 16.32 19.23 -6.38
C LYS A 242 14.80 19.18 -6.36
N ASN A 243 14.21 18.04 -6.73
CA ASN A 243 12.76 17.89 -6.90
C ASN A 243 12.31 16.43 -6.74
N ASP A 244 11.00 16.22 -6.78
CA ASP A 244 10.36 14.91 -6.64
C ASP A 244 10.82 13.90 -7.70
N GLU A 245 11.00 14.35 -8.96
CA GLU A 245 11.42 13.50 -10.08
C GLU A 245 12.85 13.01 -9.87
N GLU A 246 13.75 13.88 -9.44
CA GLU A 246 15.14 13.51 -9.12
C GLU A 246 15.20 12.52 -7.95
N ALA A 247 14.37 12.72 -6.91
CA ALA A 247 14.24 11.79 -5.79
C ALA A 247 13.81 10.39 -6.26
N ILE A 248 12.84 10.32 -7.14
CA ILE A 248 12.35 9.06 -7.70
C ILE A 248 13.43 8.40 -8.57
N LEU A 249 14.14 9.16 -9.40
CA LEU A 249 15.24 8.63 -10.21
C LEU A 249 16.38 8.10 -9.34
N THR A 250 16.71 8.78 -8.25
CA THR A 250 17.73 8.36 -7.28
C THR A 250 17.30 7.07 -6.58
N LEU A 251 16.06 6.99 -6.07
CA LEU A 251 15.51 5.74 -5.50
C LEU A 251 15.59 4.58 -6.49
N ARG A 252 15.18 4.79 -7.75
CA ARG A 252 15.29 3.76 -8.79
C ARG A 252 16.74 3.33 -9.03
N GLY A 253 17.69 4.28 -8.97
CA GLY A 253 19.12 4.02 -9.09
C GLY A 253 19.68 3.20 -7.93
N ILE A 254 19.20 3.44 -6.71
CA ILE A 254 19.59 2.66 -5.52
C ILE A 254 19.00 1.23 -5.61
N VAL A 255 17.70 1.11 -5.94
CA VAL A 255 17.04 -0.20 -6.11
C VAL A 255 17.75 -1.07 -7.14
N ASP A 256 18.25 -0.47 -8.24
CA ASP A 256 19.03 -1.15 -9.27
C ASP A 256 20.32 -1.81 -8.74
N LYS A 257 20.84 -1.34 -7.61
CA LYS A 257 22.10 -1.78 -7.03
C LYS A 257 21.96 -2.65 -5.78
N LEU A 258 20.75 -3.01 -5.40
CA LEU A 258 20.51 -3.83 -4.19
C LEU A 258 20.95 -5.31 -4.31
N GLY A 259 21.63 -5.70 -5.37
CA GLY A 259 22.06 -7.09 -5.58
C GLY A 259 20.90 -8.01 -5.98
N GLU A 260 21.11 -9.34 -5.95
CA GLU A 260 20.10 -10.30 -6.35
C GLU A 260 18.99 -10.49 -5.31
N THR A 261 17.76 -10.74 -5.77
CA THR A 261 16.65 -11.13 -4.90
C THR A 261 16.60 -12.64 -4.71
N THR A 262 16.28 -13.07 -3.51
CA THR A 262 15.93 -14.48 -3.28
C THR A 262 14.68 -14.82 -4.09
N LYS A 263 14.76 -15.84 -4.94
CA LYS A 263 13.62 -16.33 -5.70
C LYS A 263 12.72 -17.18 -4.80
N ALA A 264 11.42 -17.18 -5.04
CA ALA A 264 10.49 -18.10 -4.41
C ALA A 264 10.91 -19.55 -4.69
N GLY A 265 10.71 -20.46 -3.73
CA GLY A 265 11.07 -21.87 -3.84
C GLY A 265 10.21 -22.69 -4.81
N PHE A 266 9.37 -22.06 -5.64
CA PHE A 266 8.50 -22.70 -6.63
C PHE A 266 8.49 -21.88 -7.92
N ASN A 267 8.27 -22.57 -9.05
CA ASN A 267 8.27 -21.97 -10.38
C ASN A 267 6.86 -21.72 -10.88
N ARG A 268 6.70 -20.62 -11.63
CA ARG A 268 5.50 -20.40 -12.43
C ARG A 268 5.58 -21.24 -13.69
N ASN A 269 4.53 -22.01 -13.96
CA ASN A 269 4.36 -22.71 -15.24
C ASN A 269 3.60 -21.82 -16.23
N ALA A 270 3.56 -22.20 -17.50
CA ALA A 270 2.67 -21.56 -18.46
C ALA A 270 1.22 -21.78 -18.03
N SER A 271 0.40 -20.72 -18.07
CA SER A 271 -1.05 -20.83 -17.86
C SER A 271 -1.68 -21.57 -19.04
N LEU A 272 -2.60 -22.50 -18.78
CA LEU A 272 -3.26 -23.31 -19.80
C LEU A 272 -4.55 -22.66 -20.33
N ASP A 273 -5.24 -21.88 -19.50
CA ASP A 273 -6.46 -21.17 -19.89
C ASP A 273 -6.53 -19.80 -19.23
N PRO A 274 -6.83 -18.75 -19.99
CA PRO A 274 -7.11 -17.44 -19.43
C PRO A 274 -8.45 -17.47 -18.67
N LEU A 275 -8.54 -16.71 -17.57
CA LEU A 275 -9.79 -16.48 -16.85
C LEU A 275 -10.86 -15.92 -17.79
N ASN A 276 -12.00 -16.60 -17.88
CA ASN A 276 -13.16 -16.13 -18.62
C ASN A 276 -14.09 -15.37 -17.66
N GLN A 277 -13.95 -14.05 -17.58
CA GLN A 277 -14.73 -13.20 -16.67
C GLN A 277 -16.23 -13.29 -16.90
N ASP A 278 -16.68 -13.45 -18.14
CA ASP A 278 -18.10 -13.54 -18.45
C ASP A 278 -18.72 -14.84 -17.87
N LYS A 279 -17.98 -15.95 -17.89
CA LYS A 279 -18.43 -17.18 -17.22
C LYS A 279 -18.50 -17.03 -15.70
N LEU A 280 -17.56 -16.29 -15.11
CA LEU A 280 -17.53 -16.01 -13.66
C LEU A 280 -18.79 -15.26 -13.23
N TYR A 281 -19.15 -14.20 -13.95
CA TYR A 281 -20.36 -13.39 -13.66
C TYR A 281 -21.65 -14.19 -13.78
N GLU A 282 -21.69 -15.17 -14.67
CA GLU A 282 -22.84 -16.05 -14.84
C GLU A 282 -23.03 -16.99 -13.66
N ARG A 283 -21.96 -17.33 -12.94
CA ARG A 283 -21.94 -18.31 -11.86
C ARG A 283 -22.12 -17.71 -10.47
N ILE A 284 -21.99 -16.40 -10.34
CA ILE A 284 -22.26 -15.66 -9.09
C ILE A 284 -23.75 -15.26 -9.10
N PRO A 285 -24.58 -15.82 -8.21
CA PRO A 285 -25.99 -15.42 -8.16
C PRO A 285 -26.14 -14.03 -7.53
N SER A 286 -27.14 -13.27 -8.00
CA SER A 286 -27.58 -12.07 -7.30
C SER A 286 -28.38 -12.46 -6.05
N GLY A 287 -27.98 -11.94 -4.90
CA GLY A 287 -28.67 -12.17 -3.63
C GLY A 287 -28.24 -13.45 -2.88
N ALA A 288 -29.18 -14.06 -2.15
CA ALA A 288 -28.90 -15.16 -1.22
C ALA A 288 -29.02 -16.58 -1.85
N GLU A 289 -29.03 -16.68 -3.15
CA GLU A 289 -29.17 -18.00 -3.82
C GLU A 289 -27.93 -18.86 -3.59
N GLN A 290 -28.16 -20.16 -3.50
CA GLN A 290 -27.09 -21.14 -3.40
C GLN A 290 -26.40 -21.33 -4.76
N TYR A 291 -25.09 -21.49 -4.73
CA TYR A 291 -24.27 -21.78 -5.89
C TYR A 291 -23.21 -22.84 -5.55
N SER A 292 -22.72 -23.53 -6.56
CA SER A 292 -21.62 -24.48 -6.40
C SER A 292 -20.29 -23.74 -6.38
N MET A 293 -19.55 -23.86 -5.30
CA MET A 293 -18.22 -23.29 -5.19
C MET A 293 -17.24 -23.97 -6.17
N HIS A 294 -17.35 -25.28 -6.42
CA HIS A 294 -16.55 -25.96 -7.44
C HIS A 294 -16.72 -25.29 -8.81
N SER A 295 -17.97 -24.99 -9.18
CA SER A 295 -18.30 -24.32 -10.44
C SER A 295 -17.68 -22.92 -10.56
N LEU A 296 -17.57 -22.23 -9.44
CA LEU A 296 -16.90 -20.93 -9.38
C LEU A 296 -15.38 -21.08 -9.50
N LEU A 297 -14.79 -22.04 -8.77
CA LEU A 297 -13.35 -22.31 -8.80
C LEU A 297 -12.88 -22.71 -10.21
N GLU A 298 -13.67 -23.47 -10.99
CA GLU A 298 -13.38 -23.79 -12.40
C GLU A 298 -13.19 -22.54 -13.29
N CYS A 299 -13.76 -21.40 -12.90
CA CYS A 299 -13.58 -20.13 -13.61
C CYS A 299 -12.36 -19.33 -13.14
N ILE A 300 -11.66 -19.81 -12.11
CA ILE A 300 -10.56 -19.08 -11.45
C ILE A 300 -9.23 -19.79 -11.65
N VAL A 301 -9.23 -21.14 -11.58
CA VAL A 301 -8.00 -21.93 -11.66
C VAL A 301 -7.66 -22.29 -13.10
N ASP A 302 -6.39 -22.53 -13.36
CA ASP A 302 -5.91 -23.02 -14.65
C ASP A 302 -6.52 -24.38 -14.97
N ALA A 303 -6.86 -24.63 -16.24
CA ALA A 303 -7.45 -25.88 -16.69
C ALA A 303 -6.63 -27.10 -16.24
N ASN A 304 -7.30 -28.15 -15.79
CA ASN A 304 -6.71 -29.43 -15.36
C ASN A 304 -5.72 -29.33 -14.18
N SER A 305 -5.68 -28.18 -13.47
CA SER A 305 -4.74 -28.00 -12.36
C SER A 305 -5.34 -28.32 -10.99
N PHE A 306 -6.66 -28.48 -10.88
CA PHE A 306 -7.37 -28.63 -9.62
C PHE A 306 -7.28 -30.07 -9.09
N ILE A 307 -6.74 -30.20 -7.85
CA ILE A 307 -6.66 -31.48 -7.13
C ILE A 307 -7.26 -31.26 -5.74
N GLU A 308 -8.41 -31.86 -5.47
CA GLU A 308 -9.08 -31.73 -4.20
C GLU A 308 -8.43 -32.62 -3.13
N TYR A 309 -8.16 -32.03 -1.97
CA TYR A 309 -7.62 -32.70 -0.79
C TYR A 309 -8.75 -33.04 0.17
N LYS A 310 -8.82 -34.29 0.65
CA LYS A 310 -9.86 -34.80 1.56
C LYS A 310 -11.29 -34.56 1.06
N LYS A 311 -11.54 -34.78 -0.22
CA LYS A 311 -12.81 -34.58 -0.91
C LYS A 311 -14.03 -35.16 -0.19
N ASP A 312 -13.87 -36.29 0.48
CA ASP A 312 -14.96 -37.00 1.13
C ASP A 312 -15.17 -36.64 2.62
N PHE A 313 -14.27 -35.82 3.18
CA PHE A 313 -14.31 -35.42 4.58
C PHE A 313 -14.60 -33.92 4.72
N GLY A 314 -15.57 -33.55 5.56
CA GLY A 314 -15.91 -32.15 5.83
C GLY A 314 -16.42 -31.41 4.61
N LYS A 315 -17.32 -31.98 3.83
CA LYS A 315 -17.79 -31.57 2.50
C LYS A 315 -18.33 -30.13 2.37
N THR A 316 -18.48 -29.40 3.46
CA THR A 316 -18.83 -27.97 3.49
C THR A 316 -17.62 -27.06 3.27
N LEU A 317 -16.42 -27.65 3.26
CA LEU A 317 -15.15 -26.96 3.05
C LEU A 317 -14.38 -27.64 1.93
N ILE A 318 -14.11 -26.92 0.86
CA ILE A 318 -13.27 -27.40 -0.24
C ILE A 318 -11.82 -27.01 0.09
N THR A 319 -10.95 -28.01 0.13
CA THR A 319 -9.51 -27.81 0.26
C THR A 319 -8.83 -28.42 -0.95
N SER A 320 -7.94 -27.70 -1.61
CA SER A 320 -7.36 -28.20 -2.87
C SER A 320 -5.99 -27.58 -3.15
N TYR A 321 -5.25 -28.26 -4.03
CA TYR A 321 -4.11 -27.69 -4.75
C TYR A 321 -4.56 -27.34 -6.15
N ALA A 322 -4.11 -26.21 -6.67
CA ALA A 322 -4.39 -25.78 -8.04
C ALA A 322 -3.30 -24.88 -8.59
N ARG A 323 -3.49 -24.38 -9.80
CA ARG A 323 -2.69 -23.28 -10.36
C ARG A 323 -3.61 -22.11 -10.71
N ILE A 324 -3.11 -20.90 -10.51
CA ILE A 324 -3.73 -19.67 -11.00
C ILE A 324 -2.67 -18.90 -11.75
N ASP A 325 -2.89 -18.64 -13.03
CA ASP A 325 -1.91 -18.00 -13.94
C ASP A 325 -0.54 -18.70 -13.87
N GLY A 326 -0.55 -20.03 -13.82
CA GLY A 326 0.64 -20.88 -13.73
C GLY A 326 1.27 -21.02 -12.34
N TRP A 327 0.88 -20.22 -11.35
CA TRP A 327 1.38 -20.30 -9.99
C TRP A 327 0.69 -21.39 -9.19
N SER A 328 1.48 -22.20 -8.47
CA SER A 328 0.94 -23.21 -7.55
C SER A 328 0.31 -22.54 -6.33
N VAL A 329 -0.93 -22.89 -6.02
CA VAL A 329 -1.71 -22.32 -4.91
C VAL A 329 -2.42 -23.41 -4.11
N GLY A 330 -2.59 -23.17 -2.81
CA GLY A 330 -3.53 -23.88 -1.96
C GLY A 330 -4.84 -23.10 -1.89
N ILE A 331 -5.98 -23.80 -2.04
CA ILE A 331 -7.30 -23.18 -1.99
C ILE A 331 -8.06 -23.74 -0.80
N VAL A 332 -8.67 -22.85 -0.01
CA VAL A 332 -9.64 -23.17 1.04
C VAL A 332 -10.89 -22.36 0.75
N ALA A 333 -12.01 -23.04 0.50
CA ALA A 333 -13.25 -22.39 0.12
C ALA A 333 -14.46 -23.02 0.83
N ASN A 334 -15.39 -22.20 1.28
CA ASN A 334 -16.66 -22.67 1.82
C ASN A 334 -17.59 -23.10 0.69
N ASP A 335 -18.10 -24.33 0.75
CA ASP A 335 -19.21 -24.74 -0.13
C ASP A 335 -20.55 -24.42 0.55
N ARG A 336 -21.39 -23.65 -0.13
CA ARG A 336 -22.71 -23.27 0.37
C ARG A 336 -23.78 -24.34 0.15
N GLN A 337 -23.41 -25.49 -0.39
CA GLN A 337 -24.35 -26.58 -0.57
C GLN A 337 -24.78 -27.18 0.78
N ILE A 338 -26.06 -27.45 0.95
CA ILE A 338 -26.57 -28.17 2.11
C ILE A 338 -26.23 -29.65 1.92
N ILE A 339 -25.32 -30.15 2.72
CA ILE A 339 -24.93 -31.56 2.72
C ILE A 339 -25.76 -32.27 3.80
N LYS A 340 -26.56 -33.21 3.42
CA LYS A 340 -27.28 -34.09 4.33
C LYS A 340 -26.37 -35.28 4.66
N ASN A 341 -26.17 -35.58 5.94
CA ASN A 341 -25.55 -36.83 6.32
C ASN A 341 -26.41 -37.99 5.80
N ALA A 342 -25.77 -38.94 5.15
CA ALA A 342 -26.43 -40.25 4.93
C ALA A 342 -26.76 -40.83 6.31
N LYS A 343 -28.04 -41.14 6.55
CA LYS A 343 -28.48 -41.88 7.73
C LYS A 343 -28.01 -43.33 7.63
#